data_9fe29052c2b26e98f7e335973bf31290
#
_entry.id   9fe29052c2b26e98f7e335973bf31290
#
_cell.length_a   1.000
_cell.length_b   1.000
_cell.length_c   1.000
_cell.angle_alpha   90.00
_cell.angle_beta   90.00
_cell.angle_gamma   90.00
#
_symmetry.space_group_name_H-M   'P 1'
#
loop_
_entity.id
_entity.type
_entity.pdbx_description
1 polymer ?
#
loop_
_entity_poly.entity_id
_entity_poly.type
_entity_poly.pdbx_seq_one_letter_code
_entity_poly.pdbx_strand_id
1 'polypeptide(L)'
;MKPGGHRAQALALLSIAVVVYVLDQLTKNWVVAHLPEGRVVPVMGDVLQWFFVRNPGAAFSMASGATWLFTLLAVVVVGAIIWQIRHLGSRSWAVFFALLLGGVLGNLTDRLTRDPGFPVGHVIDFISTPWLIPAIYNVADIAIVSAMCLFVLITLLGLPIDGSPRPRKATAEAPDSSEVDETSETAETAETDQAVEAAEAAEVAENEASSDEGRE
;
A
#
# COMPACT_ATOMS: atom_id res chain seq x y z
N MET A 1 -6.43 -7.44 21.62
CA MET A 1 -7.61 -7.28 20.72
C MET A 1 -8.59 -8.41 20.96
N LYS A 2 -9.91 -8.15 20.97
CA LYS A 2 -10.94 -9.18 21.17
C LYS A 2 -11.00 -10.11 19.94
N PRO A 3 -11.00 -11.43 20.09
CA PRO A 3 -10.99 -12.40 18.97
C PRO A 3 -12.19 -12.30 18.01
N GLY A 4 -13.23 -11.57 18.37
CA GLY A 4 -14.38 -11.30 17.49
C GLY A 4 -14.15 -10.27 16.37
N GLY A 5 -13.15 -9.40 16.50
CA GLY A 5 -12.93 -8.32 15.54
C GLY A 5 -12.42 -8.80 14.17
N HIS A 6 -11.50 -9.74 14.15
CA HIS A 6 -10.93 -10.28 12.90
C HIS A 6 -11.94 -11.06 12.07
N ARG A 7 -12.83 -11.84 12.72
CA ARG A 7 -13.87 -12.60 12.01
C ARG A 7 -14.88 -11.67 11.35
N ALA A 8 -15.32 -10.63 12.05
CA ALA A 8 -16.27 -9.66 11.51
C ALA A 8 -15.66 -8.89 10.29
N GLN A 9 -14.39 -8.53 10.36
CA GLN A 9 -13.68 -7.86 9.24
C GLN A 9 -13.49 -8.80 8.05
N ALA A 10 -13.13 -10.05 8.27
CA ALA A 10 -13.01 -11.05 7.22
C ALA A 10 -14.36 -11.34 6.54
N LEU A 11 -15.44 -11.41 7.31
CA LEU A 11 -16.81 -11.57 6.77
C LEU A 11 -17.24 -10.35 5.95
N ALA A 12 -16.99 -9.13 6.44
CA ALA A 12 -17.28 -7.90 5.72
C ALA A 12 -16.48 -7.81 4.42
N LEU A 13 -15.18 -8.15 4.45
CA LEU A 13 -14.34 -8.23 3.26
C LEU A 13 -14.94 -9.20 2.24
N LEU A 14 -15.22 -10.43 2.67
CA LEU A 14 -15.76 -11.45 1.78
C LEU A 14 -17.09 -11.03 1.18
N SER A 15 -17.99 -10.44 1.97
CA SER A 15 -19.29 -9.96 1.49
C SER A 15 -19.15 -8.89 0.41
N ILE A 16 -18.29 -7.90 0.61
CA ILE A 16 -18.04 -6.84 -0.38
C ILE A 16 -17.40 -7.44 -1.65
N ALA A 17 -16.41 -8.31 -1.50
CA ALA A 17 -15.76 -8.96 -2.64
C ALA A 17 -16.74 -9.79 -3.47
N VAL A 18 -17.64 -10.54 -2.81
CA VAL A 18 -18.68 -11.32 -3.49
C VAL A 18 -19.67 -10.40 -4.22
N VAL A 19 -20.11 -9.31 -3.60
CA VAL A 19 -21.01 -8.34 -4.25
C VAL A 19 -20.36 -7.75 -5.50
N VAL A 20 -19.12 -7.29 -5.42
CA VAL A 20 -18.37 -6.74 -6.57
C VAL A 20 -18.24 -7.79 -7.67
N TYR A 21 -17.81 -8.99 -7.33
CA TYR A 21 -17.67 -10.10 -8.27
C TYR A 21 -19.00 -10.44 -8.97
N VAL A 22 -20.07 -10.59 -8.21
CA VAL A 22 -21.39 -10.93 -8.74
C VAL A 22 -21.93 -9.83 -9.66
N LEU A 23 -21.79 -8.56 -9.26
CA LEU A 23 -22.18 -7.42 -10.10
C LEU A 23 -21.40 -7.39 -11.41
N ASP A 24 -20.08 -7.61 -11.35
CA ASP A 24 -19.24 -7.68 -12.53
C ASP A 24 -19.69 -8.79 -13.48
N GLN A 25 -19.84 -10.01 -12.99
CA GLN A 25 -20.22 -11.16 -13.82
C GLN A 25 -21.67 -11.06 -14.35
N LEU A 26 -22.60 -10.53 -13.57
CA LEU A 26 -23.97 -10.31 -14.03
C LEU A 26 -24.03 -9.27 -15.14
N THR A 27 -23.34 -8.14 -14.97
CA THR A 27 -23.31 -7.08 -15.99
C THR A 27 -22.62 -7.56 -17.27
N LYS A 28 -21.49 -8.26 -17.18
CA LYS A 28 -20.81 -8.86 -18.33
C LYS A 28 -21.67 -9.87 -19.07
N ASN A 29 -22.36 -10.75 -18.37
CA ASN A 29 -23.26 -11.74 -18.99
C ASN A 29 -24.45 -11.05 -19.65
N TRP A 30 -25.02 -10.00 -19.04
CA TRP A 30 -26.08 -9.21 -19.63
C TRP A 30 -25.59 -8.52 -20.92
N VAL A 31 -24.39 -7.93 -20.91
CA VAL A 31 -23.79 -7.27 -22.07
C VAL A 31 -23.61 -8.25 -23.25
N VAL A 32 -23.03 -9.42 -22.98
CA VAL A 32 -22.82 -10.45 -24.00
C VAL A 32 -24.14 -10.93 -24.62
N ALA A 33 -25.22 -10.97 -23.83
CA ALA A 33 -26.52 -11.42 -24.30
C ALA A 33 -27.32 -10.35 -25.08
N HIS A 34 -27.09 -9.05 -24.84
CA HIS A 34 -27.98 -8.00 -25.34
C HIS A 34 -27.32 -6.95 -26.22
N LEU A 35 -25.98 -6.78 -26.15
CA LEU A 35 -25.29 -5.74 -26.90
C LEU A 35 -24.53 -6.32 -28.10
N PRO A 36 -24.57 -5.65 -29.25
CA PRO A 36 -23.76 -6.03 -30.41
C PRO A 36 -22.28 -5.74 -30.12
N GLU A 37 -21.43 -6.72 -30.35
CA GLU A 37 -19.98 -6.57 -30.21
C GLU A 37 -19.42 -5.57 -31.24
N GLY A 38 -18.49 -4.69 -30.79
CA GLY A 38 -17.81 -3.73 -31.66
C GLY A 38 -18.69 -2.54 -32.09
N ARG A 39 -19.86 -2.34 -31.48
CA ARG A 39 -20.75 -1.21 -31.81
C ARG A 39 -20.97 -0.33 -30.57
N VAL A 40 -20.95 0.98 -30.80
CA VAL A 40 -21.29 1.98 -29.81
C VAL A 40 -22.80 2.11 -29.68
N VAL A 41 -23.32 1.98 -28.47
CA VAL A 41 -24.72 2.21 -28.11
C VAL A 41 -24.77 3.38 -27.12
N PRO A 42 -25.23 4.59 -27.53
CA PRO A 42 -25.31 5.74 -26.64
C PRO A 42 -26.31 5.48 -25.49
N VAL A 43 -25.88 5.83 -24.25
CA VAL A 43 -26.74 5.81 -23.05
C VAL A 43 -27.10 7.23 -22.64
N MET A 44 -26.08 8.11 -22.57
CA MET A 44 -26.22 9.54 -22.28
C MET A 44 -25.41 10.36 -23.30
N GLY A 45 -25.79 10.23 -24.59
CA GLY A 45 -25.04 10.86 -25.67
C GLY A 45 -23.58 10.41 -25.71
N ASP A 46 -22.65 11.37 -25.78
CA ASP A 46 -21.20 11.10 -25.77
C ASP A 46 -20.59 11.02 -24.36
N VAL A 47 -21.41 11.25 -23.32
CA VAL A 47 -20.91 11.21 -21.94
C VAL A 47 -20.74 9.78 -21.46
N LEU A 48 -21.71 8.91 -21.75
CA LEU A 48 -21.69 7.48 -21.37
C LEU A 48 -22.25 6.65 -22.53
N GLN A 49 -21.49 5.66 -22.92
CA GLN A 49 -21.84 4.77 -24.01
C GLN A 49 -21.57 3.32 -23.59
N TRP A 50 -22.39 2.40 -24.09
CA TRP A 50 -22.04 0.99 -24.09
C TRP A 50 -21.23 0.67 -25.36
N PHE A 51 -20.06 0.08 -25.17
CA PHE A 51 -19.22 -0.37 -26.28
C PHE A 51 -18.62 -1.73 -25.94
N PHE A 52 -19.35 -2.79 -26.23
CA PHE A 52 -18.94 -4.14 -25.94
C PHE A 52 -17.74 -4.56 -26.77
N VAL A 53 -16.65 -4.92 -26.11
CA VAL A 53 -15.43 -5.47 -26.71
C VAL A 53 -14.90 -6.64 -25.90
N ARG A 54 -14.23 -7.58 -26.60
CA ARG A 54 -13.49 -8.68 -25.97
C ARG A 54 -12.02 -8.30 -25.88
N ASN A 55 -11.53 -8.05 -24.68
CA ASN A 55 -10.18 -7.56 -24.42
C ASN A 55 -9.20 -8.70 -24.12
N PRO A 56 -8.26 -9.02 -24.99
CA PRO A 56 -7.23 -10.05 -24.75
C PRO A 56 -6.14 -9.59 -23.74
N GLY A 57 -6.23 -8.38 -23.20
CA GLY A 57 -5.20 -7.80 -22.34
C GLY A 57 -4.17 -6.95 -23.11
N ALA A 58 -4.44 -6.67 -24.39
CA ALA A 58 -3.59 -5.85 -25.21
C ALA A 58 -3.97 -4.36 -25.05
N ALA A 59 -3.58 -3.73 -23.96
CA ALA A 59 -3.66 -2.26 -23.84
C ALA A 59 -2.88 -1.55 -24.98
N PHE A 60 -2.08 -2.24 -25.76
CA PHE A 60 -1.24 -1.67 -26.84
C PHE A 60 -0.83 -2.67 -27.91
N SER A 61 -1.67 -3.54 -28.45
CA SER A 61 -1.36 -4.40 -29.63
C SER A 61 0.01 -5.13 -29.61
N MET A 62 0.89 -4.83 -28.67
CA MET A 62 2.27 -5.28 -28.56
C MET A 62 2.43 -6.61 -27.77
N ALA A 63 1.36 -7.08 -27.13
CA ALA A 63 1.44 -8.24 -26.23
C ALA A 63 0.39 -9.32 -26.58
N SER A 64 0.05 -9.50 -27.85
CA SER A 64 -0.92 -10.52 -28.30
C SER A 64 -0.55 -11.96 -27.91
N GLY A 65 0.70 -12.22 -27.48
CA GLY A 65 1.16 -13.51 -26.96
C GLY A 65 1.28 -13.59 -25.44
N ALA A 66 1.10 -12.47 -24.69
CA ALA A 66 1.37 -12.40 -23.26
C ALA A 66 0.10 -12.35 -22.39
N THR A 67 -1.08 -12.66 -22.93
CA THR A 67 -2.36 -12.66 -22.18
C THR A 67 -2.31 -13.55 -20.92
N TRP A 68 -1.61 -14.69 -21.00
CA TRP A 68 -1.41 -15.59 -19.86
C TRP A 68 -0.68 -14.93 -18.67
N LEU A 69 0.16 -13.92 -18.93
CA LEU A 69 0.88 -13.21 -17.88
C LEU A 69 -0.09 -12.43 -16.97
N PHE A 70 -1.14 -11.82 -17.54
CA PHE A 70 -2.19 -11.15 -16.76
C PHE A 70 -2.98 -12.13 -15.91
N THR A 71 -3.22 -13.35 -16.42
CA THR A 71 -3.85 -14.43 -15.66
C THR A 71 -2.96 -14.86 -14.49
N LEU A 72 -1.67 -15.06 -14.73
CA LEU A 72 -0.71 -15.38 -13.68
C LEU A 72 -0.62 -14.28 -12.62
N LEU A 73 -0.52 -13.01 -13.06
CA LEU A 73 -0.49 -11.87 -12.15
C LEU A 73 -1.76 -11.81 -11.28
N ALA A 74 -2.93 -12.02 -11.88
CA ALA A 74 -4.19 -12.04 -11.13
C ALA A 74 -4.20 -13.16 -10.06
N VAL A 75 -3.72 -14.36 -10.40
CA VAL A 75 -3.60 -15.48 -9.44
C VAL A 75 -2.64 -15.13 -8.30
N VAL A 76 -1.49 -14.53 -8.60
CA VAL A 76 -0.52 -14.09 -7.59
C VAL A 76 -1.15 -13.05 -6.66
N VAL A 77 -1.87 -12.05 -7.21
CA VAL A 77 -2.55 -11.02 -6.42
C VAL A 77 -3.61 -11.63 -5.51
N VAL A 78 -4.44 -12.55 -6.03
CA VAL A 78 -5.44 -13.27 -5.21
C VAL A 78 -4.76 -14.04 -4.08
N GLY A 79 -3.68 -14.77 -4.36
CA GLY A 79 -2.90 -15.49 -3.37
C GLY A 79 -2.33 -14.57 -2.28
N ALA A 80 -1.77 -13.44 -2.69
CA ALA A 80 -1.24 -12.43 -1.77
C ALA A 80 -2.33 -11.84 -0.85
N ILE A 81 -3.52 -11.53 -1.40
CA ILE A 81 -4.65 -11.05 -0.62
C ILE A 81 -5.09 -12.09 0.41
N ILE A 82 -5.25 -13.36 0.00
CA ILE A 82 -5.65 -14.45 0.90
C ILE A 82 -4.61 -14.63 2.02
N TRP A 83 -3.33 -14.53 1.71
CA TRP A 83 -2.26 -14.58 2.71
C TRP A 83 -2.35 -13.41 3.71
N GLN A 84 -2.65 -12.19 3.21
CA GLN A 84 -2.70 -10.97 4.01
C GLN A 84 -3.94 -10.86 4.91
N ILE A 85 -5.05 -11.52 4.57
CA ILE A 85 -6.31 -11.50 5.37
C ILE A 85 -6.06 -11.88 6.85
N ARG A 86 -5.08 -12.74 7.13
CA ARG A 86 -4.73 -13.19 8.50
C ARG A 86 -4.22 -12.06 9.39
N HIS A 87 -3.64 -11.02 8.81
CA HIS A 87 -3.04 -9.89 9.51
C HIS A 87 -3.95 -8.64 9.52
N LEU A 88 -5.17 -8.79 9.02
CA LEU A 88 -6.08 -7.68 8.80
C LEU A 88 -6.79 -7.30 10.09
N GLY A 89 -6.52 -6.09 10.61
CA GLY A 89 -7.18 -5.50 11.78
C GLY A 89 -7.88 -4.18 11.50
N SER A 90 -7.62 -3.56 10.35
CA SER A 90 -8.19 -2.26 9.94
C SER A 90 -9.37 -2.43 8.99
N ARG A 91 -10.46 -1.67 9.24
CA ARG A 91 -11.63 -1.66 8.35
C ARG A 91 -11.33 -1.05 6.98
N SER A 92 -10.52 0.00 6.93
CA SER A 92 -10.14 0.65 5.67
C SER A 92 -9.36 -0.32 4.77
N TRP A 93 -8.41 -1.05 5.33
CA TRP A 93 -7.67 -2.09 4.63
C TRP A 93 -8.57 -3.27 4.22
N ALA A 94 -9.59 -3.61 5.03
CA ALA A 94 -10.57 -4.63 4.66
C ALA A 94 -11.35 -4.22 3.40
N VAL A 95 -11.81 -2.97 3.30
CA VAL A 95 -12.51 -2.47 2.11
C VAL A 95 -11.58 -2.43 0.90
N PHE A 96 -10.34 -1.99 1.06
CA PHE A 96 -9.33 -2.02 -0.01
C PHE A 96 -9.16 -3.43 -0.57
N PHE A 97 -8.88 -4.42 0.28
CA PHE A 97 -8.69 -5.80 -0.16
C PHE A 97 -9.97 -6.42 -0.73
N ALA A 98 -11.14 -6.04 -0.22
CA ALA A 98 -12.42 -6.52 -0.73
C ALA A 98 -12.68 -6.06 -2.17
N LEU A 99 -12.52 -4.76 -2.45
CA LEU A 99 -12.67 -4.19 -3.79
C LEU A 99 -11.66 -4.79 -4.75
N LEU A 100 -10.40 -4.87 -4.33
CA LEU A 100 -9.33 -5.44 -5.15
C LEU A 100 -9.59 -6.92 -5.45
N LEU A 101 -9.96 -7.71 -4.44
CA LEU A 101 -10.25 -9.14 -4.61
C LEU A 101 -11.44 -9.37 -5.54
N GLY A 102 -12.56 -8.66 -5.32
CA GLY A 102 -13.75 -8.78 -6.15
C GLY A 102 -13.50 -8.42 -7.60
N GLY A 103 -12.80 -7.32 -7.87
CA GLY A 103 -12.43 -6.89 -9.21
C GLY A 103 -11.45 -7.86 -9.89
N VAL A 104 -10.38 -8.26 -9.19
CA VAL A 104 -9.41 -9.21 -9.75
C VAL A 104 -10.05 -10.55 -10.06
N LEU A 105 -10.91 -11.08 -9.18
CA LEU A 105 -11.65 -12.33 -9.42
C LEU A 105 -12.61 -12.20 -10.60
N GLY A 106 -13.27 -11.04 -10.80
CA GLY A 106 -14.13 -10.78 -11.95
C GLY A 106 -13.38 -10.93 -13.27
N ASN A 107 -12.27 -10.21 -13.43
CA ASN A 107 -11.45 -10.28 -14.63
C ASN A 107 -10.69 -11.62 -14.77
N LEU A 108 -10.30 -12.24 -13.67
CA LEU A 108 -9.69 -13.57 -13.67
C LEU A 108 -10.67 -14.63 -14.17
N THR A 109 -11.93 -14.60 -13.73
CA THR A 109 -12.98 -15.52 -14.18
C THR A 109 -13.13 -15.48 -15.70
N ASP A 110 -13.16 -14.28 -16.29
CA ASP A 110 -13.22 -14.15 -17.75
C ASP A 110 -12.03 -14.82 -18.43
N ARG A 111 -10.81 -14.63 -17.92
CA ARG A 111 -9.58 -15.23 -18.46
C ARG A 111 -9.53 -16.75 -18.34
N LEU A 112 -10.22 -17.32 -17.36
CA LEU A 112 -10.26 -18.75 -17.15
C LEU A 112 -11.38 -19.45 -17.95
N THR A 113 -12.51 -18.75 -18.22
CA THR A 113 -13.75 -19.39 -18.67
C THR A 113 -14.27 -18.90 -20.02
N ARG A 114 -13.91 -17.69 -20.49
CA ARG A 114 -14.38 -17.14 -21.76
C ARG A 114 -13.44 -17.52 -22.91
N ASP A 115 -13.95 -17.38 -24.16
CA ASP A 115 -13.15 -17.63 -25.36
C ASP A 115 -11.89 -16.76 -25.40
N PRO A 116 -10.78 -17.30 -25.93
CA PRO A 116 -10.54 -18.65 -26.48
C PRO A 116 -10.31 -19.74 -25.42
N GLY A 117 -10.43 -19.44 -24.13
CA GLY A 117 -10.32 -20.38 -23.03
C GLY A 117 -9.04 -20.21 -22.21
N PHE A 118 -8.90 -21.05 -21.19
CA PHE A 118 -7.77 -21.01 -20.25
C PHE A 118 -6.42 -21.15 -20.97
N PRO A 119 -5.39 -20.36 -20.58
CA PRO A 119 -5.35 -19.25 -19.59
C PRO A 119 -5.49 -17.86 -20.25
N VAL A 120 -5.99 -17.77 -21.48
CA VAL A 120 -5.93 -16.59 -22.34
C VAL A 120 -7.31 -16.05 -22.73
N GLY A 121 -8.35 -16.42 -21.99
CA GLY A 121 -9.70 -15.91 -22.19
C GLY A 121 -9.76 -14.37 -22.19
N HIS A 122 -10.67 -13.82 -22.97
CA HIS A 122 -10.81 -12.38 -23.13
C HIS A 122 -11.72 -11.80 -22.07
N VAL A 123 -11.31 -10.68 -21.46
CA VAL A 123 -12.13 -9.92 -20.53
C VAL A 123 -13.22 -9.16 -21.31
N ILE A 124 -14.43 -9.11 -20.77
CA ILE A 124 -15.54 -8.35 -21.34
C ILE A 124 -15.49 -6.92 -20.81
N ASP A 125 -15.18 -5.97 -21.71
CA ASP A 125 -15.23 -4.54 -21.45
C ASP A 125 -16.39 -3.91 -22.20
N PHE A 126 -17.06 -2.93 -21.58
CA PHE A 126 -18.29 -2.40 -22.19
C PHE A 126 -18.66 -0.99 -21.78
N ILE A 127 -18.01 -0.38 -20.79
CA ILE A 127 -18.25 0.99 -20.35
C ILE A 127 -17.28 1.90 -21.09
N SER A 128 -17.82 2.86 -21.86
CA SER A 128 -17.05 3.86 -22.56
C SER A 128 -17.45 5.27 -22.09
N THR A 129 -16.45 6.04 -21.64
CA THR A 129 -16.58 7.45 -21.24
C THR A 129 -15.52 8.27 -21.99
N PRO A 130 -15.69 8.52 -23.29
CA PRO A 130 -14.64 9.08 -24.16
C PRO A 130 -14.07 10.42 -23.69
N TRP A 131 -14.88 11.21 -22.98
CA TRP A 131 -14.49 12.51 -22.42
C TRP A 131 -13.58 12.40 -21.20
N LEU A 132 -13.63 11.26 -20.47
CA LEU A 132 -12.87 11.04 -19.23
C LEU A 132 -11.60 10.23 -19.50
N ILE A 133 -11.75 9.06 -20.14
CA ILE A 133 -10.65 8.16 -20.50
C ILE A 133 -10.91 7.50 -21.85
N PRO A 134 -9.90 7.32 -22.69
CA PRO A 134 -10.05 6.68 -24.00
C PRO A 134 -10.21 5.16 -23.92
N ALA A 135 -10.03 4.55 -22.76
CA ALA A 135 -10.15 3.11 -22.55
C ALA A 135 -11.62 2.70 -22.37
N ILE A 136 -11.96 1.49 -22.81
CA ILE A 136 -13.21 0.82 -22.49
C ILE A 136 -12.92 -0.08 -21.28
N TYR A 137 -13.81 -0.12 -20.32
CA TYR A 137 -13.62 -0.80 -19.04
C TYR A 137 -14.90 -1.48 -18.55
N ASN A 138 -14.84 -2.13 -17.40
CA ASN A 138 -15.94 -2.88 -16.79
C ASN A 138 -16.08 -2.60 -15.29
N VAL A 139 -17.03 -3.28 -14.62
CA VAL A 139 -17.28 -3.11 -13.18
C VAL A 139 -16.09 -3.54 -12.33
N ALA A 140 -15.40 -4.62 -12.72
CA ALA A 140 -14.19 -5.08 -12.03
C ALA A 140 -13.09 -4.01 -12.04
N ASP A 141 -12.90 -3.33 -13.18
CA ASP A 141 -11.89 -2.27 -13.33
C ASP A 141 -12.23 -1.06 -12.44
N ILE A 142 -13.51 -0.68 -12.36
CA ILE A 142 -13.96 0.37 -11.42
C ILE A 142 -13.60 -0.01 -9.98
N ALA A 143 -13.84 -1.27 -9.59
CA ALA A 143 -13.51 -1.73 -8.25
C ALA A 143 -11.99 -1.72 -8.00
N ILE A 144 -11.18 -2.16 -8.96
CA ILE A 144 -9.71 -2.15 -8.87
C ILE A 144 -9.19 -0.72 -8.76
N VAL A 145 -9.65 0.21 -9.61
CA VAL A 145 -9.25 1.62 -9.56
C VAL A 145 -9.66 2.27 -8.24
N SER A 146 -10.90 2.01 -7.79
CA SER A 146 -11.38 2.49 -6.48
C SER A 146 -10.53 1.95 -5.32
N ALA A 147 -10.13 0.66 -5.39
CA ALA A 147 -9.21 0.08 -4.43
C ALA A 147 -7.85 0.80 -4.45
N MET A 148 -7.29 1.09 -5.62
CA MET A 148 -6.01 1.79 -5.73
C MET A 148 -6.08 3.23 -5.19
N CYS A 149 -7.17 3.96 -5.47
CA CYS A 149 -7.40 5.28 -4.87
C CYS A 149 -7.49 5.20 -3.33
N LEU A 150 -8.21 4.20 -2.82
CA LEU A 150 -8.31 3.96 -1.39
C LEU A 150 -6.95 3.57 -0.78
N PHE A 151 -6.15 2.77 -1.47
CA PHE A 151 -4.78 2.42 -1.05
C PHE A 151 -3.91 3.66 -0.87
N VAL A 152 -3.91 4.54 -1.87
CA VAL A 152 -3.17 5.81 -1.80
C VAL A 152 -3.64 6.64 -0.60
N LEU A 153 -4.95 6.77 -0.42
CA LEU A 153 -5.52 7.52 0.71
C LEU A 153 -5.13 6.92 2.06
N ILE A 154 -5.25 5.61 2.23
CA ILE A 154 -4.87 4.89 3.46
C ILE A 154 -3.38 5.11 3.77
N THR A 155 -2.53 5.04 2.75
CA THR A 155 -1.09 5.21 2.87
C THR A 155 -0.74 6.66 3.25
N LEU A 156 -1.32 7.65 2.58
CA LEU A 156 -1.14 9.07 2.91
C LEU A 156 -1.62 9.42 4.32
N LEU A 157 -2.68 8.77 4.77
CA LEU A 157 -3.20 8.92 6.12
C LEU A 157 -2.40 8.13 7.16
N GLY A 158 -1.43 7.30 6.78
CA GLY A 158 -0.62 6.47 7.68
C GLY A 158 -1.45 5.49 8.51
N LEU A 159 -2.49 4.89 7.92
CA LEU A 159 -3.35 3.93 8.62
C LEU A 159 -2.70 2.55 8.65
N PRO A 160 -2.40 1.98 9.83
CA PRO A 160 -1.79 0.66 9.92
C PRO A 160 -2.77 -0.45 9.55
N ILE A 161 -2.24 -1.52 8.96
CA ILE A 161 -3.03 -2.65 8.45
C ILE A 161 -3.65 -3.48 9.58
N ASP A 162 -2.97 -3.56 10.72
CA ASP A 162 -3.40 -4.29 11.93
C ASP A 162 -4.43 -3.52 12.77
N GLY A 163 -4.77 -2.27 12.37
CA GLY A 163 -5.71 -1.42 13.08
C GLY A 163 -5.18 -0.90 14.42
N SER A 164 -3.87 -0.92 14.66
CA SER A 164 -3.27 -0.32 15.83
C SER A 164 -3.51 1.19 15.87
N PRO A 165 -3.54 1.84 17.06
CA PRO A 165 -3.61 3.30 17.15
C PRO A 165 -2.43 3.94 16.43
N ARG A 166 -2.67 5.04 15.72
CA ARG A 166 -1.57 5.82 15.12
C ARG A 166 -0.54 6.16 16.19
N PRO A 167 0.77 6.00 15.92
CA PRO A 167 1.78 6.59 16.79
C PRO A 167 1.45 8.09 16.88
N ARG A 168 1.15 8.56 18.08
CA ARG A 168 0.97 9.97 18.34
C ARG A 168 2.30 10.60 17.93
N LYS A 169 2.27 11.48 16.93
CA LYS A 169 3.44 12.32 16.64
C LYS A 169 3.82 12.92 17.96
N ALA A 170 4.95 12.53 18.53
CA ALA A 170 5.46 13.15 19.74
C ALA A 170 5.50 14.63 19.39
N THR A 171 4.55 15.39 19.96
CA THR A 171 4.72 16.82 20.10
C THR A 171 6.04 16.90 20.81
N ALA A 172 7.04 17.53 20.19
CA ALA A 172 8.27 17.87 20.87
C ALA A 172 7.84 18.67 22.10
N GLU A 173 7.65 17.99 23.20
CA GLU A 173 7.64 18.62 24.51
C GLU A 173 8.99 19.29 24.57
N ALA A 174 8.96 20.60 24.55
CA ALA A 174 10.09 21.41 25.01
C ALA A 174 10.50 20.79 26.36
N PRO A 175 11.79 20.52 26.58
CA PRO A 175 12.24 19.98 27.86
C PRO A 175 11.74 20.97 28.95
N ASP A 176 10.89 20.41 29.82
CA ASP A 176 10.47 21.11 31.04
C ASP A 176 11.73 21.40 31.83
N SER A 177 12.05 22.70 31.95
CA SER A 177 13.23 23.22 32.62
C SER A 177 13.06 23.24 34.15
N SER A 178 12.58 22.15 34.74
CA SER A 178 12.32 22.03 36.19
C SER A 178 12.82 20.72 36.82
N GLU A 179 13.89 20.13 36.28
CA GLU A 179 14.75 19.21 37.07
C GLU A 179 16.20 19.60 36.84
N VAL A 180 16.62 20.58 37.54
CA VAL A 180 18.03 20.85 37.86
C VAL A 180 18.41 19.77 38.89
N ASP A 181 18.86 18.63 38.41
CA ASP A 181 19.40 17.60 39.28
C ASP A 181 20.80 18.01 39.73
N GLU A 182 20.99 18.07 41.07
CA GLU A 182 22.20 18.45 41.79
C GLU A 182 23.40 17.50 41.56
N THR A 183 23.45 16.71 40.47
CA THR A 183 24.52 15.75 40.21
C THR A 183 25.59 16.21 39.21
N SER A 184 25.49 17.41 38.66
CA SER A 184 26.53 17.93 37.73
C SER A 184 27.64 18.75 38.39
N GLU A 185 27.49 19.16 39.68
CA GLU A 185 28.49 19.99 40.39
C GLU A 185 29.67 19.20 40.95
N THR A 186 29.54 17.88 41.09
CA THR A 186 30.62 17.01 41.61
C THR A 186 31.56 16.47 40.53
N ALA A 187 31.15 16.51 39.22
CA ALA A 187 31.98 16.01 38.14
C ALA A 187 32.94 17.09 37.59
N GLU A 188 32.54 18.39 37.62
CA GLU A 188 33.36 19.48 37.11
C GLU A 188 34.50 19.87 38.06
N THR A 189 34.33 19.68 39.37
CA THR A 189 35.39 19.88 40.38
C THR A 189 36.45 18.79 40.36
N ALA A 190 36.10 17.55 39.98
CA ALA A 190 37.07 16.45 39.88
C ALA A 190 38.00 16.53 38.66
N GLU A 191 37.51 17.06 37.55
CA GLU A 191 38.27 17.24 36.30
C GLU A 191 39.24 18.42 36.42
N THR A 192 38.86 19.50 37.12
CA THR A 192 39.73 20.65 37.38
C THR A 192 40.87 20.36 38.33
N ASP A 193 40.64 19.55 39.37
CA ASP A 193 41.71 19.14 40.30
C ASP A 193 42.76 18.20 39.67
N GLN A 194 42.32 17.29 38.79
CA GLN A 194 43.27 16.47 38.03
C GLN A 194 44.10 17.24 37.00
N ALA A 195 43.52 18.26 36.40
CA ALA A 195 44.26 19.11 35.44
C ALA A 195 45.31 19.99 36.12
N VAL A 196 45.02 20.49 37.32
CA VAL A 196 45.96 21.25 38.13
C VAL A 196 47.13 20.43 38.63
N GLU A 197 46.84 19.19 39.10
CA GLU A 197 47.87 18.29 39.62
C GLU A 197 48.78 17.78 38.49
N ALA A 198 48.28 17.58 37.26
CA ALA A 198 49.05 17.21 36.10
C ALA A 198 49.97 18.38 35.59
N ALA A 199 49.51 19.58 35.70
CA ALA A 199 50.27 20.77 35.36
C ALA A 199 51.44 21.07 36.31
N GLU A 200 51.20 20.85 37.63
CA GLU A 200 52.20 21.03 38.65
C GLU A 200 53.32 19.95 38.58
N ALA A 201 52.92 18.71 38.25
CA ALA A 201 53.89 17.59 38.01
C ALA A 201 54.79 17.83 36.76
N ALA A 202 54.25 18.47 35.73
CA ALA A 202 55.00 18.82 34.53
C ALA A 202 56.04 19.96 34.78
N GLU A 203 55.69 20.94 35.57
CA GLU A 203 56.56 22.04 35.91
C GLU A 203 57.75 21.62 36.84
N VAL A 204 57.51 20.63 37.72
CA VAL A 204 58.58 20.08 38.56
C VAL A 204 59.57 19.27 37.73
N ALA A 205 59.07 18.51 36.72
CA ALA A 205 59.91 17.70 35.84
C ALA A 205 60.79 18.58 34.92
N GLU A 206 60.27 19.71 34.45
CA GLU A 206 61.03 20.65 33.63
C GLU A 206 62.12 21.40 34.39
N ASN A 207 61.86 21.71 35.66
CA ASN A 207 62.81 22.35 36.54
C ASN A 207 63.96 21.42 36.99
N GLU A 208 63.72 20.12 37.16
CA GLU A 208 64.76 19.13 37.45
C GLU A 208 65.66 18.88 36.22
N ALA A 209 65.06 18.84 35.03
CA ALA A 209 65.87 18.68 33.77
C ALA A 209 66.78 19.88 33.49
N SER A 210 66.36 21.09 33.83
CA SER A 210 67.14 22.34 33.67
C SER A 210 68.30 22.45 34.67
N SER A 211 68.20 21.79 35.82
CA SER A 211 69.26 21.84 36.87
C SER A 211 70.43 20.86 36.64
N ASP A 212 70.25 19.87 35.75
CA ASP A 212 71.27 18.87 35.44
C ASP A 212 72.18 19.29 34.26
N GLU A 213 71.74 20.20 33.38
CA GLU A 213 72.57 20.72 32.28
C GLU A 213 73.59 21.80 32.71
N GLY A 214 73.63 22.20 33.94
CA GLY A 214 74.53 23.23 34.46
C GLY A 214 75.80 22.65 35.20
N ARG A 215 76.02 21.33 35.12
CA ARG A 215 77.16 20.67 35.82
C ARG A 215 78.03 19.82 34.89
N GLU A 216 78.53 20.42 33.83
CA GLU A 216 79.79 19.99 33.16
C GLU A 216 80.74 21.19 32.85
#